data_42b094a1c0ef8cfb92a09b33ada84108
#
_entry.id   42b094a1c0ef8cfb92a09b33ada84108
#
_cell.length_a   1.000
_cell.length_b   1.000
_cell.length_c   1.000
_cell.angle_alpha   90.00
_cell.angle_beta   90.00
_cell.angle_gamma   90.00
#
_symmetry.space_group_name_H-M   'P 1'
#
loop_
_entity.id
_entity.type
_entity.pdbx_description
1 polymer ?
#
loop_
_entity_poly.entity_id
_entity_poly.type
_entity_poly.pdbx_seq_one_letter_code
_entity_poly.pdbx_strand_id
1 'polypeptide(L)'
;MFHPWLLAGALALPAVGMAAQAQAESPSFALSSEQARTLGVRFETIQPAAQITVTAHARAVLRADAQTVVAAPYSGAIPSVHVAVGQTVRAGQALATFTGAQLFEARRALQEADSQSRLARQALARDQALYDDGIIAASRWQATQARAAEAAAAAQARHAELAASGLKLAGHEAQLQAPRSAVVTEVLVAPGARVEASAPLVRLADPQALELDLLLGREMPLPALGDRVQVQARGAAGQVAGIAPVGDGSAGMRVRVSLRQNGTLRVGESVQATLTLSNAAPSADGPRTRIPAAALAHWQGRTGVFLASGKGVRFAPLAVEASDEAMAVVRGTLPPQARIAVSGIAALKGLLAGEP
;
A
#
# COMPACT_ATOMS: atom_id res chain seq x y z
N MET A 1 -5.90 34.28 -61.76
CA MET A 1 -4.78 34.17 -62.72
C MET A 1 -3.96 32.96 -62.37
N PHE A 2 -3.95 32.03 -63.30
CA PHE A 2 -3.01 30.93 -63.59
C PHE A 2 -2.93 29.72 -62.65
N HIS A 3 -3.39 28.66 -63.18
CA HIS A 3 -3.28 27.20 -63.04
C HIS A 3 -1.85 26.67 -63.33
N PRO A 4 -1.70 25.36 -63.39
CA PRO A 4 -1.49 24.27 -62.44
C PRO A 4 -0.19 23.49 -62.76
N TRP A 5 0.23 22.54 -61.93
CA TRP A 5 1.03 21.41 -62.46
C TRP A 5 0.78 20.13 -61.62
N LEU A 6 0.21 19.19 -62.34
CA LEU A 6 0.14 17.76 -62.03
C LEU A 6 1.53 17.12 -62.10
N LEU A 7 1.88 16.33 -61.12
CA LEU A 7 2.85 15.24 -61.31
C LEU A 7 2.41 14.02 -60.50
N ALA A 8 2.12 12.97 -61.27
CA ALA A 8 1.82 11.63 -60.83
C ALA A 8 3.07 10.99 -60.20
N GLY A 9 2.94 10.50 -58.99
CA GLY A 9 3.96 9.70 -58.29
C GLY A 9 3.38 8.35 -57.89
N ALA A 10 3.94 7.30 -58.48
CA ALA A 10 3.54 5.91 -58.38
C ALA A 10 3.52 5.42 -56.92
N LEU A 11 2.43 4.77 -56.51
CA LEU A 11 2.32 3.96 -55.28
C LEU A 11 3.22 2.71 -55.40
N ALA A 12 4.30 2.69 -54.67
CA ALA A 12 5.01 1.45 -54.34
C ALA A 12 4.49 0.96 -52.99
N LEU A 13 3.72 -0.10 -52.98
CA LEU A 13 3.35 -0.88 -51.77
C LEU A 13 4.60 -1.62 -51.27
N PRO A 14 5.00 -1.45 -49.98
CA PRO A 14 5.94 -2.37 -49.40
C PRO A 14 5.20 -3.67 -49.07
N ALA A 15 5.67 -4.78 -49.61
CA ALA A 15 5.30 -6.13 -49.23
C ALA A 15 5.63 -6.30 -47.74
N VAL A 16 4.61 -6.39 -46.90
CA VAL A 16 4.73 -6.83 -45.52
C VAL A 16 5.11 -8.30 -45.54
N GLY A 17 6.40 -8.56 -45.40
CA GLY A 17 6.91 -9.90 -45.13
C GLY A 17 6.38 -10.34 -43.77
N MET A 18 5.42 -11.27 -43.75
CA MET A 18 5.10 -12.10 -42.62
C MET A 18 6.37 -12.87 -42.21
N ALA A 19 7.10 -12.35 -41.23
CA ALA A 19 8.09 -13.13 -40.52
C ALA A 19 7.32 -14.22 -39.77
N ALA A 20 7.22 -15.40 -40.34
CA ALA A 20 6.86 -16.62 -39.62
C ALA A 20 7.89 -16.77 -38.51
N GLN A 21 7.46 -16.54 -37.25
CA GLN A 21 8.24 -16.91 -36.08
C GLN A 21 8.39 -18.45 -36.16
N ALA A 22 9.57 -18.88 -36.57
CA ALA A 22 9.99 -20.28 -36.47
C ALA A 22 9.88 -20.64 -34.98
N GLN A 23 8.81 -21.32 -34.60
CA GLN A 23 8.75 -22.05 -33.35
C GLN A 23 9.90 -23.06 -33.42
N ALA A 24 10.97 -22.82 -32.67
CA ALA A 24 12.05 -23.76 -32.53
C ALA A 24 11.44 -25.07 -32.05
N GLU A 25 11.38 -26.06 -32.91
CA GLU A 25 10.91 -27.42 -32.58
C GLU A 25 11.71 -27.90 -31.39
N SER A 26 11.02 -28.10 -30.28
CA SER A 26 11.63 -28.63 -29.07
C SER A 26 12.11 -30.06 -29.38
N PRO A 27 13.38 -30.40 -29.09
CA PRO A 27 13.91 -31.72 -29.42
C PRO A 27 13.04 -32.79 -28.74
N SER A 28 12.58 -33.75 -29.54
CA SER A 28 11.73 -34.85 -29.12
C SER A 28 12.27 -36.18 -29.61
N PHE A 29 12.10 -37.22 -28.82
CA PHE A 29 12.49 -38.57 -29.18
C PHE A 29 11.41 -39.57 -28.78
N ALA A 30 11.35 -40.73 -29.52
CA ALA A 30 10.44 -41.77 -29.21
C ALA A 30 10.92 -42.56 -27.96
N LEU A 31 10.02 -42.81 -27.02
CA LEU A 31 10.29 -43.58 -25.82
C LEU A 31 9.15 -44.60 -25.62
N SER A 32 9.44 -45.89 -25.73
CA SER A 32 8.46 -46.91 -25.42
C SER A 32 8.23 -47.05 -23.92
N SER A 33 7.07 -47.59 -23.53
CA SER A 33 6.78 -47.87 -22.12
C SER A 33 7.73 -48.86 -21.46
N GLU A 34 8.32 -49.76 -22.23
CA GLU A 34 9.31 -50.72 -21.77
C GLU A 34 10.67 -50.05 -21.52
N GLN A 35 11.12 -49.24 -22.47
CA GLN A 35 12.31 -48.43 -22.29
C GLN A 35 12.20 -47.46 -21.12
N ALA A 36 11.04 -46.81 -20.91
CA ALA A 36 10.81 -45.91 -19.76
C ALA A 36 10.97 -46.68 -18.42
N ARG A 37 10.49 -47.93 -18.33
CA ARG A 37 10.65 -48.76 -17.13
C ARG A 37 12.11 -49.17 -16.91
N THR A 38 12.81 -49.59 -17.95
CA THR A 38 14.22 -50.01 -17.87
C THR A 38 15.11 -48.82 -17.45
N LEU A 39 14.82 -47.61 -17.91
CA LEU A 39 15.54 -46.41 -17.58
C LEU A 39 15.08 -45.73 -16.27
N GLY A 40 14.14 -46.33 -15.55
CA GLY A 40 13.63 -45.82 -14.29
C GLY A 40 12.87 -44.49 -14.42
N VAL A 41 12.34 -44.22 -15.62
CA VAL A 41 11.58 -42.96 -15.87
C VAL A 41 10.17 -43.09 -15.33
N ARG A 42 9.80 -42.20 -14.41
CA ARG A 42 8.43 -42.05 -13.90
C ARG A 42 7.88 -40.69 -14.30
N PHE A 43 6.62 -40.70 -14.74
CA PHE A 43 5.90 -39.51 -15.11
C PHE A 43 4.81 -39.24 -14.10
N GLU A 44 4.71 -37.96 -13.67
CA GLU A 44 3.61 -37.45 -12.85
C GLU A 44 2.80 -36.47 -13.64
N THR A 45 1.48 -36.47 -13.44
CA THR A 45 0.60 -35.49 -14.04
C THR A 45 0.62 -34.21 -13.21
N ILE A 46 1.04 -33.14 -13.83
CA ILE A 46 0.94 -31.80 -13.19
C ILE A 46 -0.51 -31.36 -13.18
N GLN A 47 -0.98 -30.99 -12.00
CA GLN A 47 -2.20 -30.23 -11.88
C GLN A 47 -1.79 -28.74 -12.00
N PRO A 48 -2.41 -27.97 -12.90
CA PRO A 48 -2.19 -26.52 -12.89
C PRO A 48 -2.59 -26.04 -11.51
N ALA A 49 -1.62 -25.65 -10.72
CA ALA A 49 -1.90 -25.07 -9.41
C ALA A 49 -2.64 -23.75 -9.67
N ALA A 50 -3.94 -23.74 -9.42
CA ALA A 50 -4.74 -22.52 -9.50
C ALA A 50 -4.19 -21.44 -8.56
N GLN A 51 -3.39 -21.81 -7.58
CA GLN A 51 -2.78 -20.93 -6.59
C GLN A 51 -1.41 -21.45 -6.15
N ILE A 52 -0.41 -20.60 -6.24
CA ILE A 52 0.93 -20.87 -5.72
C ILE A 52 1.02 -20.18 -4.35
N THR A 53 1.41 -20.94 -3.33
CA THR A 53 1.62 -20.40 -2.00
C THR A 53 3.11 -20.29 -1.69
N VAL A 54 3.49 -19.16 -1.12
CA VAL A 54 4.86 -18.87 -0.67
C VAL A 54 4.80 -18.44 0.79
N THR A 55 5.70 -18.95 1.61
CA THR A 55 5.82 -18.55 3.01
C THR A 55 6.95 -17.54 3.15
N ALA A 56 6.68 -16.44 3.85
CA ALA A 56 7.65 -15.38 4.09
C ALA A 56 7.58 -14.89 5.54
N HIS A 57 8.69 -14.35 6.03
CA HIS A 57 8.70 -13.66 7.32
C HIS A 57 8.02 -12.29 7.18
N ALA A 58 7.15 -12.00 8.12
CA ALA A 58 6.41 -10.75 8.20
C ALA A 58 6.51 -10.15 9.60
N ARG A 59 6.50 -8.83 9.68
CA ARG A 59 6.40 -8.09 10.92
C ARG A 59 5.12 -7.29 10.95
N ALA A 60 4.36 -7.39 12.03
CA ALA A 60 3.19 -6.56 12.25
C ALA A 60 3.62 -5.15 12.67
N VAL A 61 3.22 -4.14 11.90
CA VAL A 61 3.54 -2.74 12.15
C VAL A 61 2.27 -1.91 12.18
N LEU A 62 2.33 -0.75 12.81
CA LEU A 62 1.22 0.21 12.72
C LEU A 62 1.20 0.84 11.32
N ARG A 63 0.03 0.98 10.76
CA ARG A 63 -0.15 1.77 9.54
C ARG A 63 0.34 3.20 9.77
N ALA A 64 0.92 3.81 8.75
CA ALA A 64 1.46 5.17 8.84
C ALA A 64 0.39 6.21 9.25
N ASP A 65 -0.84 6.07 8.73
CA ASP A 65 -1.99 6.93 9.07
C ASP A 65 -2.62 6.62 10.44
N ALA A 66 -2.21 5.52 11.07
CA ALA A 66 -2.66 5.13 12.40
C ALA A 66 -1.94 5.87 13.53
N GLN A 67 -0.86 6.56 13.23
CA GLN A 67 -0.09 7.31 14.20
C GLN A 67 -0.37 8.81 14.06
N THR A 68 -0.43 9.51 15.18
CA THR A 68 -0.63 10.96 15.24
C THR A 68 0.28 11.54 16.29
N VAL A 69 1.04 12.55 15.92
CA VAL A 69 1.84 13.34 16.86
C VAL A 69 1.04 14.59 17.20
N VAL A 70 0.75 14.78 18.47
CA VAL A 70 0.19 16.03 18.99
C VAL A 70 1.37 16.90 19.41
N ALA A 71 1.54 18.03 18.71
CA ALA A 71 2.63 18.98 18.93
C ALA A 71 2.12 20.28 19.56
N ALA A 72 3.02 21.05 20.14
CA ALA A 72 2.73 22.38 20.65
C ALA A 72 2.40 23.33 19.48
N PRO A 73 1.24 24.01 19.45
CA PRO A 73 0.91 24.93 18.37
C PRO A 73 1.72 26.22 18.43
N TYR A 74 2.16 26.61 19.61
CA TYR A 74 2.94 27.81 19.89
C TYR A 74 4.05 27.52 20.91
N SER A 75 5.03 28.41 21.01
CA SER A 75 5.99 28.36 22.11
C SER A 75 5.31 28.76 23.43
N GLY A 76 5.60 28.02 24.50
CA GLY A 76 4.95 28.23 25.80
C GLY A 76 5.39 27.25 26.87
N ALA A 77 4.51 26.96 27.82
CA ALA A 77 4.72 26.01 28.87
C ALA A 77 3.55 25.00 28.96
N ILE A 78 3.84 23.82 29.51
CA ILE A 78 2.88 22.76 29.79
C ILE A 78 2.70 22.63 31.30
N PRO A 79 1.80 23.37 31.94
CA PRO A 79 1.61 23.30 33.39
C PRO A 79 1.26 21.90 33.90
N SER A 80 0.45 21.14 33.14
CA SER A 80 0.03 19.80 33.50
C SER A 80 -0.17 18.88 32.28
N VAL A 81 0.06 17.60 32.51
CA VAL A 81 -0.20 16.52 31.56
C VAL A 81 -1.28 15.62 32.17
N HIS A 82 -2.32 15.32 31.39
CA HIS A 82 -3.53 14.63 31.88
C HIS A 82 -3.61 13.16 31.43
N VAL A 83 -2.61 12.67 30.68
CA VAL A 83 -2.60 11.32 30.13
C VAL A 83 -1.28 10.60 30.45
N ALA A 84 -1.37 9.28 30.47
CA ALA A 84 -0.22 8.40 30.66
C ALA A 84 -0.06 7.43 29.48
N VAL A 85 1.16 6.92 29.30
CA VAL A 85 1.44 5.89 28.28
C VAL A 85 0.56 4.66 28.52
N GLY A 86 -0.03 4.11 27.46
CA GLY A 86 -0.97 3.00 27.49
C GLY A 86 -2.43 3.40 27.74
N GLN A 87 -2.70 4.65 28.06
CA GLN A 87 -4.07 5.13 28.28
C GLN A 87 -4.81 5.27 26.94
N THR A 88 -6.06 4.82 26.90
CA THR A 88 -6.97 5.09 25.79
C THR A 88 -7.61 6.47 25.96
N VAL A 89 -7.55 7.28 24.92
CA VAL A 89 -8.17 8.61 24.85
C VAL A 89 -9.25 8.67 23.77
N ARG A 90 -10.24 9.52 23.97
CA ARG A 90 -11.31 9.80 23.01
C ARG A 90 -11.00 11.08 22.23
N ALA A 91 -11.55 11.22 21.03
CA ALA A 91 -11.51 12.49 20.31
C ALA A 91 -12.02 13.64 21.18
N GLY A 92 -11.29 14.77 21.21
CA GLY A 92 -11.60 15.92 22.05
C GLY A 92 -11.22 15.81 23.53
N GLN A 93 -10.67 14.69 24.00
CA GLN A 93 -10.19 14.54 25.37
C GLN A 93 -8.93 15.38 25.59
N ALA A 94 -8.86 16.07 26.73
CA ALA A 94 -7.69 16.85 27.12
C ALA A 94 -6.47 15.95 27.35
N LEU A 95 -5.36 16.27 26.70
CA LEU A 95 -4.08 15.58 26.83
C LEU A 95 -3.13 16.32 27.77
N ALA A 96 -3.08 17.63 27.64
CA ALA A 96 -2.23 18.51 28.45
C ALA A 96 -2.83 19.92 28.52
N THR A 97 -2.46 20.65 29.54
CA THR A 97 -2.73 22.09 29.64
C THR A 97 -1.57 22.86 29.03
N PHE A 98 -1.88 23.89 28.27
CA PHE A 98 -0.93 24.77 27.58
C PHE A 98 -1.15 26.23 27.99
N THR A 99 -0.06 26.97 28.19
CA THR A 99 -0.06 28.42 28.41
C THR A 99 1.09 29.08 27.67
N GLY A 100 0.90 30.31 27.21
CA GLY A 100 1.94 31.05 26.47
C GLY A 100 1.47 32.43 26.01
N ALA A 101 2.41 33.29 25.67
CA ALA A 101 2.11 34.68 25.24
C ALA A 101 1.24 34.70 23.98
N GLN A 102 1.56 33.89 22.97
CA GLN A 102 0.80 33.79 21.73
C GLN A 102 -0.64 33.27 21.95
N LEU A 103 -0.87 32.39 22.92
CA LEU A 103 -2.22 31.99 23.33
C LEU A 103 -3.03 33.19 23.85
N PHE A 104 -2.44 34.02 24.70
CA PHE A 104 -3.11 35.21 25.22
C PHE A 104 -3.43 36.21 24.12
N GLU A 105 -2.54 36.42 23.15
CA GLU A 105 -2.78 37.26 21.99
C GLU A 105 -3.90 36.72 21.09
N ALA A 106 -3.87 35.43 20.76
CA ALA A 106 -4.93 34.80 19.97
C ALA A 106 -6.30 34.90 20.67
N ARG A 107 -6.34 34.69 21.97
CA ARG A 107 -7.55 34.85 22.78
C ARG A 107 -8.06 36.30 22.78
N ARG A 108 -7.17 37.30 22.96
CA ARG A 108 -7.54 38.69 22.88
C ARG A 108 -8.12 39.08 21.55
N ALA A 109 -7.46 38.66 20.45
CA ALA A 109 -7.93 38.91 19.08
C ALA A 109 -9.31 38.26 18.82
N LEU A 110 -9.55 37.05 19.35
CA LEU A 110 -10.86 36.38 19.27
C LEU A 110 -11.93 37.16 20.04
N GLN A 111 -11.67 37.60 21.27
CA GLN A 111 -12.63 38.36 22.09
C GLN A 111 -12.97 39.72 21.44
N GLU A 112 -11.99 40.39 20.84
CA GLU A 112 -12.17 41.64 20.09
C GLU A 112 -13.06 41.42 18.88
N ALA A 113 -12.76 40.43 18.02
CA ALA A 113 -13.55 40.10 16.84
C ALA A 113 -14.99 39.73 17.20
N ASP A 114 -15.19 38.88 18.24
CA ASP A 114 -16.52 38.55 18.73
C ASP A 114 -17.31 39.76 19.23
N SER A 115 -16.64 40.68 19.90
CA SER A 115 -17.28 41.93 20.39
C SER A 115 -17.69 42.83 19.24
N GLN A 116 -16.81 43.03 18.24
CA GLN A 116 -17.11 43.78 17.03
C GLN A 116 -18.27 43.14 16.24
N SER A 117 -18.28 41.81 16.08
CA SER A 117 -19.36 41.08 15.42
C SER A 117 -20.71 41.29 16.15
N ARG A 118 -20.72 41.23 17.48
CA ARG A 118 -21.95 41.49 18.26
C ARG A 118 -22.45 42.94 18.08
N LEU A 119 -21.57 43.89 18.16
CA LEU A 119 -21.94 45.32 17.98
C LEU A 119 -22.47 45.60 16.58
N ALA A 120 -21.81 45.04 15.55
CA ALA A 120 -22.24 45.20 14.17
C ALA A 120 -23.60 44.52 13.93
N ARG A 121 -23.86 43.35 14.50
CA ARG A 121 -25.18 42.68 14.43
C ARG A 121 -26.29 43.50 15.12
N GLN A 122 -25.99 44.11 16.28
CA GLN A 122 -26.95 44.99 16.96
C GLN A 122 -27.23 46.26 16.16
N ALA A 123 -26.22 46.87 15.50
CA ALA A 123 -26.40 47.98 14.59
C ALA A 123 -27.27 47.62 13.39
N LEU A 124 -27.00 46.44 12.77
CA LEU A 124 -27.80 45.93 11.65
C LEU A 124 -29.25 45.73 12.05
N ALA A 125 -29.53 45.14 13.22
CA ALA A 125 -30.89 44.92 13.69
C ALA A 125 -31.66 46.25 13.90
N ARG A 126 -30.99 47.27 14.43
CA ARG A 126 -31.60 48.64 14.55
C ARG A 126 -31.83 49.26 13.20
N ASP A 127 -30.86 49.29 12.31
CA ASP A 127 -30.98 49.86 10.99
C ASP A 127 -31.99 49.15 10.11
N GLN A 128 -32.16 47.81 10.29
CA GLN A 128 -33.19 47.03 9.63
C GLN A 128 -34.60 47.54 10.04
N ALA A 129 -34.87 47.71 11.33
CA ALA A 129 -36.14 48.22 11.81
C ALA A 129 -36.44 49.62 11.27
N LEU A 130 -35.44 50.53 11.29
CA LEU A 130 -35.59 51.88 10.74
C LEU A 130 -35.79 51.90 9.22
N TYR A 131 -35.22 50.94 8.51
CA TYR A 131 -35.45 50.78 7.06
C TYR A 131 -36.85 50.25 6.78
N ASP A 132 -37.30 49.28 7.52
CA ASP A 132 -38.66 48.69 7.40
C ASP A 132 -39.75 49.77 7.70
N ASP A 133 -39.47 50.68 8.63
CA ASP A 133 -40.32 51.85 8.96
C ASP A 133 -40.16 53.00 7.95
N GLY A 134 -39.32 52.88 6.92
CA GLY A 134 -39.08 53.92 5.91
C GLY A 134 -38.28 55.13 6.39
N ILE A 135 -37.62 55.07 7.57
CA ILE A 135 -36.92 56.18 8.21
C ILE A 135 -35.51 56.36 7.62
N ILE A 136 -34.84 55.32 7.17
CA ILE A 136 -33.49 55.41 6.59
C ILE A 136 -33.47 54.92 5.13
N ALA A 137 -32.48 55.43 4.37
CA ALA A 137 -32.30 55.03 2.97
C ALA A 137 -31.73 53.62 2.85
N ALA A 138 -32.06 52.92 1.78
CA ALA A 138 -31.57 51.58 1.47
C ALA A 138 -30.03 51.52 1.44
N SER A 139 -29.35 52.53 0.95
CA SER A 139 -27.88 52.58 0.92
C SER A 139 -27.25 52.54 2.31
N ARG A 140 -27.89 53.16 3.31
CA ARG A 140 -27.40 53.10 4.71
C ARG A 140 -27.59 51.71 5.30
N TRP A 141 -28.75 51.12 5.10
CA TRP A 141 -29.02 49.75 5.55
C TRP A 141 -28.05 48.74 4.90
N GLN A 142 -27.83 48.86 3.56
CA GLN A 142 -26.85 48.01 2.84
C GLN A 142 -25.43 48.17 3.40
N ALA A 143 -25.00 49.39 3.70
CA ALA A 143 -23.69 49.67 4.30
C ALA A 143 -23.56 49.00 5.70
N THR A 144 -24.62 49.06 6.53
CA THR A 144 -24.62 48.41 7.85
C THR A 144 -24.64 46.89 7.71
N GLN A 145 -25.36 46.35 6.73
CA GLN A 145 -25.37 44.93 6.40
C GLN A 145 -23.98 44.45 5.99
N ALA A 146 -23.28 45.18 5.11
CA ALA A 146 -21.93 44.83 4.68
C ALA A 146 -20.95 44.82 5.87
N ARG A 147 -21.01 45.82 6.75
CA ARG A 147 -20.18 45.87 7.99
C ARG A 147 -20.46 44.72 8.93
N ALA A 148 -21.72 44.32 9.08
CA ALA A 148 -22.07 43.21 9.93
C ALA A 148 -21.55 41.86 9.36
N ALA A 149 -21.62 41.69 8.03
CA ALA A 149 -21.06 40.54 7.34
C ALA A 149 -19.53 40.45 7.46
N GLU A 150 -18.84 41.59 7.29
CA GLU A 150 -17.38 41.69 7.46
C GLU A 150 -16.95 41.34 8.88
N ALA A 151 -17.60 41.92 9.90
CA ALA A 151 -17.29 41.62 11.30
C ALA A 151 -17.59 40.15 11.67
N ALA A 152 -18.64 39.57 11.11
CA ALA A 152 -18.95 38.18 11.30
C ALA A 152 -17.90 37.25 10.68
N ALA A 153 -17.44 37.55 9.46
CA ALA A 153 -16.39 36.84 8.77
C ALA A 153 -15.05 36.89 9.53
N ALA A 154 -14.69 38.09 10.06
CA ALA A 154 -13.49 38.26 10.88
C ALA A 154 -13.55 37.38 12.17
N ALA A 155 -14.68 37.39 12.89
CA ALA A 155 -14.85 36.55 14.07
C ALA A 155 -14.76 35.08 13.73
N GLN A 156 -15.39 34.62 12.63
CA GLN A 156 -15.34 33.26 12.16
C GLN A 156 -13.90 32.82 11.80
N ALA A 157 -13.12 33.69 11.16
CA ALA A 157 -11.72 33.41 10.85
C ALA A 157 -10.89 33.17 12.12
N ARG A 158 -11.08 33.96 13.19
CA ARG A 158 -10.38 33.80 14.47
C ARG A 158 -10.81 32.51 15.18
N HIS A 159 -12.08 32.14 15.14
CA HIS A 159 -12.54 30.84 15.65
C HIS A 159 -11.91 29.68 14.90
N ALA A 160 -11.84 29.74 13.57
CA ALA A 160 -11.22 28.71 12.74
C ALA A 160 -9.71 28.57 13.01
N GLU A 161 -8.98 29.68 13.19
CA GLU A 161 -7.57 29.71 13.53
C GLU A 161 -7.30 29.00 14.89
N LEU A 162 -8.10 29.31 15.90
CA LEU A 162 -7.99 28.64 17.19
C LEU A 162 -8.35 27.16 17.12
N ALA A 163 -9.41 26.81 16.39
CA ALA A 163 -9.79 25.41 16.20
C ALA A 163 -8.69 24.60 15.47
N ALA A 164 -8.07 25.19 14.45
CA ALA A 164 -6.97 24.56 13.71
C ALA A 164 -5.73 24.32 14.60
N SER A 165 -5.53 25.10 15.65
CA SER A 165 -4.42 24.88 16.61
C SER A 165 -4.61 23.65 17.51
N GLY A 166 -5.80 23.00 17.49
CA GLY A 166 -6.13 21.87 18.38
C GLY A 166 -6.28 22.26 19.85
N LEU A 167 -6.35 23.57 20.14
CA LEU A 167 -6.52 24.12 21.49
C LEU A 167 -7.99 24.38 21.80
N LYS A 168 -8.40 24.01 23.00
CA LYS A 168 -9.69 24.42 23.57
C LYS A 168 -9.44 25.36 24.76
N LEU A 169 -9.96 26.57 24.68
CA LEU A 169 -9.83 27.53 25.76
C LEU A 169 -10.56 27.05 27.03
N ALA A 170 -9.87 27.08 28.16
CA ALA A 170 -10.37 26.74 29.48
C ALA A 170 -9.89 27.79 30.50
N GLY A 171 -10.71 28.82 30.72
CA GLY A 171 -10.30 29.94 31.60
C GLY A 171 -9.10 30.72 31.02
N HIS A 172 -8.02 30.83 31.78
CA HIS A 172 -6.78 31.50 31.34
C HIS A 172 -5.80 30.57 30.61
N GLU A 173 -6.07 29.28 30.58
CA GLU A 173 -5.25 28.26 29.96
C GLU A 173 -5.97 27.69 28.72
N ALA A 174 -5.27 26.86 27.96
CA ALA A 174 -5.88 26.08 26.92
C ALA A 174 -5.55 24.59 27.10
N GLN A 175 -6.45 23.74 26.68
CA GLN A 175 -6.27 22.30 26.69
C GLN A 175 -5.91 21.83 25.27
N LEU A 176 -4.80 21.12 25.16
CA LEU A 176 -4.47 20.34 23.96
C LEU A 176 -5.37 19.11 23.93
N GLN A 177 -6.08 18.93 22.82
CA GLN A 177 -7.06 17.85 22.69
C GLN A 177 -6.55 16.75 21.76
N ALA A 178 -7.02 15.52 22.05
CA ALA A 178 -6.82 14.39 21.14
C ALA A 178 -7.63 14.61 19.83
N PRO A 179 -7.01 14.59 18.65
CA PRO A 179 -7.72 14.81 17.40
C PRO A 179 -8.63 13.63 17.02
N ARG A 180 -8.36 12.45 17.57
CA ARG A 180 -9.14 11.22 17.37
C ARG A 180 -9.04 10.30 18.58
N SER A 181 -9.91 9.29 18.65
CA SER A 181 -9.79 8.21 19.63
C SER A 181 -8.57 7.34 19.32
N ALA A 182 -7.70 7.09 20.30
CA ALA A 182 -6.45 6.38 20.13
C ALA A 182 -5.87 5.93 21.49
N VAL A 183 -4.76 5.22 21.46
CA VAL A 183 -3.97 4.90 22.66
C VAL A 183 -2.73 5.79 22.70
N VAL A 184 -2.39 6.31 23.87
CA VAL A 184 -1.17 7.07 24.10
C VAL A 184 0.02 6.11 24.07
N THR A 185 0.88 6.25 23.07
CA THR A 185 2.08 5.42 22.94
C THR A 185 3.30 6.05 23.57
N GLU A 186 3.33 7.39 23.63
CA GLU A 186 4.47 8.11 24.18
C GLU A 186 4.03 9.47 24.74
N VAL A 187 4.59 9.88 25.87
CA VAL A 187 4.48 11.22 26.44
C VAL A 187 5.88 11.81 26.46
N LEU A 188 6.11 12.85 25.64
CA LEU A 188 7.44 13.42 25.38
C LEU A 188 7.73 14.67 26.21
N VAL A 189 6.76 15.12 27.00
CA VAL A 189 6.85 16.36 27.78
C VAL A 189 6.53 16.08 29.25
N ALA A 190 7.27 16.72 30.15
CA ALA A 190 6.99 16.70 31.60
C ALA A 190 6.14 17.91 32.00
N PRO A 191 5.32 17.78 33.07
CA PRO A 191 4.64 18.94 33.69
C PRO A 191 5.64 20.03 34.08
N GLY A 192 5.32 21.29 33.80
CA GLY A 192 6.17 22.45 34.03
C GLY A 192 7.20 22.74 32.94
N ALA A 193 7.36 21.86 31.93
CA ALA A 193 8.31 22.07 30.85
C ALA A 193 7.94 23.24 29.94
N ARG A 194 8.97 23.94 29.44
CA ARG A 194 8.84 24.90 28.36
C ARG A 194 9.02 24.20 27.02
N VAL A 195 8.23 24.58 26.04
CA VAL A 195 8.20 23.96 24.72
C VAL A 195 8.23 25.02 23.63
N GLU A 196 8.89 24.70 22.55
CA GLU A 196 8.86 25.50 21.33
C GLU A 196 7.67 25.13 20.45
N ALA A 197 7.31 26.01 19.52
CA ALA A 197 6.29 25.71 18.52
C ALA A 197 6.68 24.45 17.71
N SER A 198 5.68 23.61 17.42
CA SER A 198 5.85 22.31 16.74
C SER A 198 6.62 21.25 17.51
N ALA A 199 7.01 21.49 18.77
CA ALA A 199 7.63 20.44 19.59
C ALA A 199 6.63 19.29 19.81
N PRO A 200 7.02 18.02 19.61
CA PRO A 200 6.15 16.88 19.83
C PRO A 200 5.91 16.70 21.33
N LEU A 201 4.64 16.55 21.73
CA LEU A 201 4.24 16.44 23.14
C LEU A 201 3.71 15.05 23.49
N VAL A 202 2.85 14.50 22.63
CA VAL A 202 2.20 13.20 22.85
C VAL A 202 2.11 12.47 21.52
N ARG A 203 2.43 11.19 21.52
CA ARG A 203 2.16 10.30 20.39
C ARG A 203 0.95 9.44 20.68
N LEU A 204 0.07 9.41 19.72
CA LEU A 204 -1.16 8.63 19.74
C LEU A 204 -1.12 7.61 18.61
N ALA A 205 -1.61 6.40 18.85
CA ALA A 205 -1.75 5.39 17.82
C ALA A 205 -3.06 4.61 17.98
N ASP A 206 -3.59 4.16 16.85
CA ASP A 206 -4.65 3.16 16.86
C ASP A 206 -4.01 1.76 16.82
N PRO A 207 -4.04 1.00 17.93
CA PRO A 207 -3.41 -0.31 18.00
C PRO A 207 -4.09 -1.37 17.13
N GLN A 208 -5.29 -1.09 16.64
CA GLN A 208 -6.03 -1.98 15.74
C GLN A 208 -5.70 -1.74 14.26
N ALA A 209 -5.11 -0.62 13.93
CA ALA A 209 -4.75 -0.30 12.55
C ALA A 209 -3.37 -0.88 12.19
N LEU A 210 -3.33 -2.20 12.03
CA LEU A 210 -2.12 -2.95 11.70
C LEU A 210 -1.97 -3.17 10.20
N GLU A 211 -0.73 -3.30 9.78
CA GLU A 211 -0.33 -3.86 8.50
C GLU A 211 0.84 -4.83 8.69
N LEU A 212 1.08 -5.69 7.71
CA LEU A 212 2.26 -6.54 7.72
C LEU A 212 3.30 -5.99 6.74
N ASP A 213 4.53 -5.92 7.22
CA ASP A 213 5.72 -5.62 6.43
C ASP A 213 6.49 -6.93 6.22
N LEU A 214 6.55 -7.40 4.97
CA LEU A 214 7.23 -8.63 4.58
C LEU A 214 8.49 -8.29 3.81
N LEU A 215 9.53 -9.07 4.04
CA LEU A 215 10.75 -9.03 3.26
C LEU A 215 10.84 -10.30 2.41
N LEU A 216 10.84 -10.14 1.09
CA LEU A 216 11.03 -11.21 0.13
C LEU A 216 12.45 -11.17 -0.40
N GLY A 217 13.14 -12.31 -0.36
CA GLY A 217 14.45 -12.46 -0.99
C GLY A 217 14.37 -12.44 -2.52
N ARG A 218 15.52 -12.27 -3.17
CA ARG A 218 15.63 -12.21 -4.64
C ARG A 218 15.10 -13.47 -5.34
N GLU A 219 15.28 -14.63 -4.72
CA GLU A 219 14.89 -15.94 -5.26
C GLU A 219 13.40 -16.25 -5.09
N MET A 220 12.66 -15.37 -4.39
CA MET A 220 11.23 -15.59 -4.17
C MET A 220 10.41 -14.95 -5.28
N PRO A 221 9.36 -15.64 -5.77
CA PRO A 221 8.48 -15.06 -6.78
C PRO A 221 7.78 -13.83 -6.25
N LEU A 222 7.77 -12.77 -7.05
CA LEU A 222 7.12 -11.51 -6.69
C LEU A 222 5.59 -11.68 -6.67
N PRO A 223 4.91 -11.26 -5.61
CA PRO A 223 3.46 -11.20 -5.57
C PRO A 223 2.94 -10.07 -6.47
N ALA A 224 1.65 -10.13 -6.78
CA ALA A 224 0.92 -9.04 -7.40
C ALA A 224 0.14 -8.23 -6.34
N LEU A 225 -0.23 -6.99 -6.68
CA LEU A 225 -1.17 -6.21 -5.86
C LEU A 225 -2.49 -6.96 -5.75
N GLY A 226 -3.05 -7.06 -4.54
CA GLY A 226 -4.28 -7.78 -4.27
C GLY A 226 -4.09 -9.27 -3.94
N ASP A 227 -2.89 -9.82 -4.07
CA ASP A 227 -2.62 -11.20 -3.65
C ASP A 227 -2.97 -11.41 -2.19
N ARG A 228 -3.54 -12.57 -1.88
CA ARG A 228 -3.98 -12.89 -0.51
C ARG A 228 -2.81 -13.26 0.37
N VAL A 229 -2.86 -12.76 1.59
CA VAL A 229 -1.88 -13.07 2.63
C VAL A 229 -2.61 -13.56 3.88
N GLN A 230 -2.14 -14.64 4.46
CA GLN A 230 -2.70 -15.23 5.67
C GLN A 230 -1.62 -15.50 6.71
N VAL A 231 -1.92 -15.22 7.96
CA VAL A 231 -1.12 -15.61 9.13
C VAL A 231 -1.97 -16.58 9.94
N GLN A 232 -1.89 -17.87 9.60
CA GLN A 232 -2.75 -18.90 10.19
C GLN A 232 -2.62 -18.98 11.71
N ALA A 233 -1.41 -18.90 12.24
CA ALA A 233 -1.13 -18.98 13.68
C ALA A 233 -1.81 -17.85 14.49
N ARG A 234 -2.22 -16.76 13.85
CA ARG A 234 -2.84 -15.60 14.49
C ARG A 234 -4.25 -15.30 14.00
N GLY A 235 -4.75 -16.04 13.03
CA GLY A 235 -6.05 -15.80 12.41
C GLY A 235 -6.12 -14.46 11.67
N ALA A 236 -4.98 -13.92 11.23
CA ALA A 236 -4.94 -12.67 10.50
C ALA A 236 -4.95 -12.92 8.99
N ALA A 237 -5.65 -12.04 8.26
CA ALA A 237 -5.77 -12.12 6.81
C ALA A 237 -5.78 -10.74 6.17
N GLY A 238 -5.18 -10.64 5.00
CA GLY A 238 -5.06 -9.38 4.27
C GLY A 238 -4.74 -9.57 2.80
N GLN A 239 -4.32 -8.49 2.17
CA GLN A 239 -3.96 -8.43 0.76
C GLN A 239 -2.72 -7.56 0.56
N VAL A 240 -1.91 -7.92 -0.44
CA VAL A 240 -0.76 -7.11 -0.86
C VAL A 240 -1.25 -5.73 -1.32
N ALA A 241 -0.80 -4.70 -0.62
CA ALA A 241 -1.16 -3.30 -0.87
C ALA A 241 -0.04 -2.48 -1.54
N GLY A 242 1.20 -2.96 -1.48
CA GLY A 242 2.33 -2.28 -2.09
C GLY A 242 3.57 -3.15 -2.14
N ILE A 243 4.41 -2.91 -3.13
CA ILE A 243 5.68 -3.61 -3.33
C ILE A 243 6.73 -2.56 -3.67
N ALA A 244 7.86 -2.59 -2.98
CA ALA A 244 8.96 -1.66 -3.20
C ALA A 244 10.31 -2.37 -3.05
N PRO A 245 11.36 -1.95 -3.77
CA PRO A 245 12.70 -2.43 -3.52
C PRO A 245 13.18 -1.98 -2.13
N VAL A 246 14.01 -2.79 -1.48
CA VAL A 246 14.64 -2.41 -0.21
C VAL A 246 15.78 -1.44 -0.51
N GLY A 247 15.76 -0.26 0.14
CA GLY A 247 16.69 0.85 -0.16
C GLY A 247 18.09 0.73 0.45
N ASP A 248 18.43 -0.36 1.13
CA ASP A 248 19.72 -0.57 1.83
C ASP A 248 20.79 -1.28 0.99
N GLY A 249 20.55 -1.44 -0.33
CA GLY A 249 21.44 -2.18 -1.22
C GLY A 249 21.26 -3.70 -1.17
N SER A 250 20.41 -4.24 -0.31
CA SER A 250 19.98 -5.63 -0.36
C SER A 250 19.08 -5.85 -1.57
N ALA A 251 19.25 -6.99 -2.25
CA ALA A 251 18.48 -7.29 -3.44
C ALA A 251 17.06 -7.85 -3.14
N GLY A 252 16.49 -7.45 -2.01
CA GLY A 252 15.18 -7.87 -1.55
C GLY A 252 14.06 -6.92 -1.95
N MET A 253 12.84 -7.39 -1.85
CA MET A 253 11.63 -6.61 -2.02
C MET A 253 10.85 -6.51 -0.70
N ARG A 254 10.45 -5.31 -0.34
CA ARG A 254 9.53 -5.06 0.76
C ARG A 254 8.11 -5.10 0.24
N VAL A 255 7.28 -5.93 0.86
CA VAL A 255 5.87 -6.09 0.52
C VAL A 255 5.02 -5.65 1.69
N ARG A 256 4.21 -4.63 1.48
CA ARG A 256 3.25 -4.13 2.45
C ARG A 256 1.90 -4.80 2.23
N VAL A 257 1.33 -5.32 3.32
CA VAL A 257 0.06 -6.03 3.32
C VAL A 257 -0.95 -5.28 4.19
N SER A 258 -2.04 -4.86 3.59
CA SER A 258 -3.19 -4.31 4.32
C SER A 258 -4.00 -5.45 4.92
N LEU A 259 -4.18 -5.42 6.24
CA LEU A 259 -4.97 -6.41 6.95
C LEU A 259 -6.46 -6.04 6.90
N ARG A 260 -7.29 -7.03 6.59
CA ARG A 260 -8.75 -6.95 6.74
C ARG A 260 -9.20 -7.52 8.09
N GLN A 261 -8.44 -8.48 8.58
CA GLN A 261 -8.65 -9.14 9.86
C GLN A 261 -7.31 -9.25 10.56
N ASN A 262 -7.20 -8.62 11.74
CA ASN A 262 -5.97 -8.60 12.50
C ASN A 262 -5.75 -9.89 13.32
N GLY A 263 -6.81 -10.65 13.59
CA GLY A 263 -6.74 -11.79 14.49
C GLY A 263 -6.19 -11.40 15.86
N THR A 264 -5.19 -12.15 16.34
CA THR A 264 -4.51 -11.90 17.62
C THR A 264 -3.13 -11.25 17.45
N LEU A 265 -2.82 -10.65 16.29
CA LEU A 265 -1.56 -9.96 16.04
C LEU A 265 -1.36 -8.76 16.96
N ARG A 266 -0.12 -8.56 17.35
CA ARG A 266 0.32 -7.39 18.14
C ARG A 266 1.37 -6.60 17.38
N VAL A 267 1.41 -5.31 17.63
CA VAL A 267 2.43 -4.42 17.06
C VAL A 267 3.84 -4.93 17.40
N GLY A 268 4.72 -4.96 16.39
CA GLY A 268 6.11 -5.39 16.53
C GLY A 268 6.32 -6.90 16.47
N GLU A 269 5.24 -7.71 16.44
CA GLU A 269 5.32 -9.16 16.38
C GLU A 269 5.86 -9.64 15.03
N SER A 270 6.81 -10.59 15.07
CA SER A 270 7.31 -11.27 13.87
C SER A 270 6.58 -12.60 13.71
N VAL A 271 6.06 -12.85 12.53
CA VAL A 271 5.23 -14.02 12.20
C VAL A 271 5.59 -14.58 10.83
N GLN A 272 5.19 -15.82 10.58
CA GLN A 272 5.21 -16.37 9.23
C GLN A 272 3.88 -16.10 8.54
N ALA A 273 3.95 -15.50 7.36
CA ALA A 273 2.81 -15.22 6.50
C ALA A 273 2.86 -16.09 5.26
N THR A 274 1.72 -16.67 4.89
CA THR A 274 1.53 -17.42 3.66
C THR A 274 0.89 -16.51 2.62
N LEU A 275 1.61 -16.26 1.53
CA LEU A 275 1.12 -15.52 0.37
C LEU A 275 0.54 -16.49 -0.65
N THR A 276 -0.64 -16.21 -1.14
CA THR A 276 -1.25 -16.94 -2.25
C THR A 276 -1.08 -16.09 -3.51
N LEU A 277 -0.17 -16.47 -4.38
CA LEU A 277 0.13 -15.74 -5.61
C LEU A 277 -0.96 -16.00 -6.65
N SER A 278 -1.52 -14.93 -7.21
CA SER A 278 -2.43 -15.07 -8.34
C SER A 278 -1.64 -15.35 -9.63
N ASN A 279 -2.17 -16.24 -10.45
CA ASN A 279 -1.63 -16.48 -11.80
C ASN A 279 -1.88 -15.32 -12.77
N ALA A 280 -2.53 -14.26 -12.31
CA ALA A 280 -3.10 -13.20 -13.14
C ALA A 280 -2.13 -12.11 -13.59
N ALA A 281 -0.83 -12.17 -13.24
CA ALA A 281 0.11 -11.25 -13.87
C ALA A 281 0.36 -11.70 -15.32
N PRO A 282 -0.13 -10.96 -16.34
CA PRO A 282 0.22 -11.25 -17.73
C PRO A 282 1.70 -10.94 -17.90
N SER A 283 2.52 -11.97 -17.90
CA SER A 283 3.90 -11.82 -18.34
C SER A 283 4.07 -12.60 -19.64
N ALA A 284 4.95 -12.09 -20.49
CA ALA A 284 5.27 -12.68 -21.81
C ALA A 284 5.69 -14.17 -21.72
N ASP A 285 6.12 -14.61 -20.54
CA ASP A 285 6.68 -15.95 -20.29
C ASP A 285 5.66 -17.03 -19.92
N GLY A 286 4.36 -16.69 -19.90
CA GLY A 286 3.28 -17.66 -19.62
C GLY A 286 2.90 -17.82 -18.13
N PRO A 287 1.97 -18.74 -17.82
CA PRO A 287 1.45 -18.98 -16.48
C PRO A 287 2.48 -19.62 -15.54
N ARG A 288 2.33 -19.35 -14.26
CA ARG A 288 3.08 -20.03 -13.20
C ARG A 288 2.53 -21.43 -12.95
N THR A 289 3.43 -22.38 -12.76
CA THR A 289 3.08 -23.77 -12.43
C THR A 289 4.00 -24.27 -11.33
N ARG A 290 3.46 -25.00 -10.37
CA ARG A 290 4.24 -25.67 -9.34
C ARG A 290 4.51 -27.11 -9.76
N ILE A 291 5.79 -27.51 -9.75
CA ILE A 291 6.23 -28.84 -10.15
C ILE A 291 7.17 -29.43 -9.08
N PRO A 292 7.32 -30.77 -8.98
CA PRO A 292 8.37 -31.34 -8.15
C PRO A 292 9.75 -30.87 -8.58
N ALA A 293 10.61 -30.47 -7.63
CA ALA A 293 11.97 -30.01 -7.92
C ALA A 293 12.78 -31.10 -8.67
N ALA A 294 12.53 -32.35 -8.37
CA ALA A 294 13.12 -33.49 -9.05
C ALA A 294 12.80 -33.58 -10.56
N ALA A 295 11.78 -32.87 -11.06
CA ALA A 295 11.45 -32.83 -12.49
C ALA A 295 12.28 -31.81 -13.26
N LEU A 296 13.02 -30.91 -12.59
CA LEU A 296 13.85 -29.93 -13.24
C LEU A 296 15.02 -30.58 -13.98
N ALA A 297 15.17 -30.26 -15.23
CA ALA A 297 16.27 -30.71 -16.09
C ALA A 297 17.01 -29.50 -16.66
N HIS A 298 18.33 -29.58 -16.69
CA HIS A 298 19.17 -28.62 -17.36
C HIS A 298 19.70 -29.23 -18.65
N TRP A 299 19.36 -28.61 -19.80
CA TRP A 299 19.70 -29.11 -21.13
C TRP A 299 20.11 -27.96 -22.04
N GLN A 300 21.29 -28.07 -22.69
CA GLN A 300 21.86 -27.05 -23.59
C GLN A 300 21.82 -25.62 -23.06
N GLY A 301 22.19 -25.43 -21.79
CA GLY A 301 22.18 -24.12 -21.13
C GLY A 301 20.77 -23.60 -20.77
N ARG A 302 19.71 -24.38 -20.96
CA ARG A 302 18.33 -24.03 -20.60
C ARG A 302 17.80 -24.93 -19.50
N THR A 303 17.07 -24.37 -18.57
CA THR A 303 16.33 -25.13 -17.57
C THR A 303 14.91 -25.42 -18.06
N GLY A 304 14.39 -26.60 -17.81
CA GLY A 304 13.07 -27.00 -18.26
C GLY A 304 12.67 -28.37 -17.69
N VAL A 305 11.67 -28.99 -18.32
CA VAL A 305 11.16 -30.33 -17.93
C VAL A 305 11.00 -31.23 -19.16
N PHE A 306 11.05 -32.51 -18.91
CA PHE A 306 10.71 -33.52 -19.92
C PHE A 306 9.21 -33.84 -19.87
N LEU A 307 8.50 -33.54 -20.96
CA LEU A 307 7.06 -33.78 -21.14
C LEU A 307 6.83 -35.10 -21.89
N ALA A 308 5.93 -35.92 -21.42
CA ALA A 308 5.38 -36.99 -22.22
C ALA A 308 4.53 -36.43 -23.37
N SER A 309 4.83 -36.81 -24.59
CA SER A 309 4.11 -36.33 -25.81
C SER A 309 3.82 -37.51 -26.72
N GLY A 310 2.59 -37.97 -26.79
CA GLY A 310 2.20 -39.08 -27.65
C GLY A 310 3.02 -40.36 -27.34
N LYS A 311 3.83 -40.83 -28.30
CA LYS A 311 4.71 -42.01 -28.15
C LYS A 311 6.14 -41.66 -27.73
N GLY A 312 6.41 -40.41 -27.30
CA GLY A 312 7.76 -39.99 -26.97
C GLY A 312 7.83 -38.97 -25.83
N VAL A 313 8.99 -38.36 -25.73
CA VAL A 313 9.30 -37.34 -24.73
C VAL A 313 9.88 -36.12 -25.44
N ARG A 314 9.49 -34.93 -25.01
CA ARG A 314 10.06 -33.64 -25.49
C ARG A 314 10.56 -32.83 -24.33
N PHE A 315 11.62 -32.07 -24.54
CA PHE A 315 12.09 -31.06 -23.60
C PHE A 315 11.31 -29.76 -23.75
N ALA A 316 10.78 -29.23 -22.64
CA ALA A 316 10.10 -27.95 -22.60
C ALA A 316 10.92 -26.98 -21.73
N PRO A 317 11.48 -25.91 -22.30
CA PRO A 317 12.20 -24.92 -21.53
C PRO A 317 11.22 -24.11 -20.67
N LEU A 318 11.62 -23.84 -19.40
CA LEU A 318 10.85 -23.10 -18.43
C LEU A 318 11.78 -22.15 -17.66
N ALA A 319 11.25 -21.00 -17.23
CA ALA A 319 11.94 -20.11 -16.32
C ALA A 319 11.63 -20.55 -14.87
N VAL A 320 12.66 -20.84 -14.09
CA VAL A 320 12.51 -21.16 -12.67
C VAL A 320 12.47 -19.85 -11.89
N GLU A 321 11.36 -19.60 -11.17
CA GLU A 321 11.20 -18.40 -10.31
C GLU A 321 11.61 -18.66 -8.86
N ALA A 322 11.35 -19.90 -8.37
CA ALA A 322 11.77 -20.34 -7.05
C ALA A 322 11.88 -21.85 -7.02
N SER A 323 12.75 -22.38 -6.17
CA SER A 323 12.89 -23.82 -5.94
C SER A 323 13.28 -24.06 -4.49
N ASP A 324 12.64 -25.05 -3.87
CA ASP A 324 13.03 -25.66 -2.61
C ASP A 324 13.40 -27.13 -2.85
N GLU A 325 13.70 -27.90 -1.77
CA GLU A 325 14.11 -29.31 -1.89
C GLU A 325 13.00 -30.21 -2.50
N ALA A 326 11.74 -29.86 -2.32
CA ALA A 326 10.59 -30.66 -2.74
C ALA A 326 9.94 -30.17 -4.03
N MET A 327 9.80 -28.85 -4.18
CA MET A 327 8.97 -28.25 -5.23
C MET A 327 9.68 -27.04 -5.87
N ALA A 328 9.37 -26.81 -7.15
CA ALA A 328 9.80 -25.62 -7.87
C ALA A 328 8.60 -24.86 -8.45
N VAL A 329 8.68 -23.56 -8.46
CA VAL A 329 7.77 -22.66 -9.15
C VAL A 329 8.41 -22.27 -10.46
N VAL A 330 7.77 -22.65 -11.55
CA VAL A 330 8.24 -22.38 -12.91
C VAL A 330 7.25 -21.55 -13.67
N ARG A 331 7.76 -20.75 -14.59
CA ARG A 331 6.96 -19.96 -15.53
C ARG A 331 7.17 -20.49 -16.93
N GLY A 332 6.07 -20.69 -17.67
CA GLY A 332 6.09 -21.18 -19.03
C GLY A 332 4.79 -21.86 -19.41
N THR A 333 4.61 -22.11 -20.72
CA THR A 333 3.40 -22.73 -21.23
C THR A 333 3.53 -24.25 -21.16
N LEU A 334 2.83 -24.84 -20.21
CA LEU A 334 2.66 -26.29 -20.10
C LEU A 334 1.22 -26.67 -20.47
N PRO A 335 1.00 -27.77 -21.22
CA PRO A 335 -0.35 -28.23 -21.50
C PRO A 335 -1.11 -28.53 -20.20
N PRO A 336 -2.43 -28.31 -20.15
CA PRO A 336 -3.26 -28.76 -19.03
C PRO A 336 -3.07 -30.27 -18.82
N GLN A 337 -2.88 -30.69 -17.57
CA GLN A 337 -2.63 -32.11 -17.20
C GLN A 337 -1.40 -32.73 -17.88
N ALA A 338 -0.39 -31.93 -18.20
CA ALA A 338 0.84 -32.45 -18.76
C ALA A 338 1.49 -33.49 -17.81
N ARG A 339 2.03 -34.54 -18.40
CA ARG A 339 2.80 -35.56 -17.65
C ARG A 339 4.28 -35.19 -17.78
N ILE A 340 4.93 -34.92 -16.66
CA ILE A 340 6.36 -34.59 -16.57
C ILE A 340 7.14 -35.72 -15.95
N ALA A 341 8.37 -35.94 -16.41
CA ALA A 341 9.27 -36.91 -15.82
C ALA A 341 9.78 -36.36 -14.47
N VAL A 342 9.63 -37.18 -13.40
CA VAL A 342 10.10 -36.89 -12.04
C VAL A 342 11.27 -37.77 -11.62
N SER A 343 11.61 -38.79 -12.41
CA SER A 343 12.80 -39.65 -12.23
C SER A 343 13.36 -40.06 -13.59
N GLY A 344 14.61 -40.55 -13.61
CA GLY A 344 15.27 -40.97 -14.84
C GLY A 344 15.72 -39.81 -15.75
N ILE A 345 15.83 -38.58 -15.20
CA ILE A 345 16.17 -37.36 -15.97
C ILE A 345 17.54 -37.50 -16.66
N ALA A 346 18.53 -38.09 -16.00
CA ALA A 346 19.87 -38.29 -16.58
C ALA A 346 19.82 -39.21 -17.83
N ALA A 347 19.05 -40.31 -17.77
CA ALA A 347 18.87 -41.20 -18.90
C ALA A 347 18.15 -40.49 -20.07
N LEU A 348 17.13 -39.66 -19.79
CA LEU A 348 16.44 -38.90 -20.82
C LEU A 348 17.36 -37.86 -21.48
N LYS A 349 18.31 -37.29 -20.76
CA LYS A 349 19.34 -36.38 -21.30
C LYS A 349 20.28 -37.13 -22.25
N GLY A 350 20.74 -38.32 -21.87
CA GLY A 350 21.60 -39.18 -22.72
C GLY A 350 20.93 -39.52 -24.04
N LEU A 351 19.67 -39.95 -23.98
CA LEU A 351 18.89 -40.28 -25.19
C LEU A 351 18.68 -39.04 -26.10
N LEU A 352 18.50 -37.88 -25.52
CA LEU A 352 18.34 -36.63 -26.28
C LEU A 352 19.68 -36.17 -26.89
N ALA A 353 20.82 -36.49 -26.28
CA ALA A 353 22.16 -36.21 -26.77
C ALA A 353 22.58 -37.14 -27.89
N GLY A 354 21.83 -38.22 -28.13
CA GLY A 354 22.19 -39.24 -29.11
C GLY A 354 23.32 -40.19 -28.63
N GLU A 355 23.58 -40.21 -27.31
CA GLU A 355 24.47 -41.22 -26.70
C GLU A 355 23.66 -42.51 -26.42
N PRO A 356 24.13 -43.66 -26.93
CA PRO A 356 23.43 -44.94 -26.76
C PRO A 356 23.37 -45.44 -25.30
#